data_75b3b8c41a95eb6c57b25bff8b1092eb
#
_entry.id   75b3b8c41a95eb6c57b25bff8b1092eb
#
_cell.length_a   1.000
_cell.length_b   1.000
_cell.length_c   1.000
_cell.angle_alpha   90.00
_cell.angle_beta   90.00
_cell.angle_gamma   90.00
#
_symmetry.space_group_name_H-M   'P 1'
#
loop_
_entity.id
_entity.type
_entity.pdbx_description
1 polymer ?
#
loop_
_entity_poly.entity_id
_entity_poly.type
_entity_poly.pdbx_seq_one_letter_code
_entity_poly.pdbx_strand_id
1 'polypeptide(L)'
;MAAPQDREKALEAALGQIDRQFGKGSIMRLGDEGRAPVEVIPTGSVALDIALGIGGLPRGRVVEIYGPESSGKTTVALHAVANAQKAGGIAAFIDAEHALDPEYAKKLGVDTDALLVSQPDTGEQALEIMDMLIRSGAIDIVVIDSVAALVPKAEIEGEMGDSHVGLQARLMSQALRKITGALNSSGTTAIFINQLREKIGVFFGSPETTTGGKALKFYASIRLDIRRIETLKEGTEAVGNRTRVKVVKNKMAPPFKQAEFDILYGVGISREGGLIDMGVEHGFVRKSGAWYTYEGDQLGQGKENARSFLRDNPDLAAEIEKKIKEKLGIGAKLDAPAEVGAKVDF
;
A
#
# COMPACT_ATOMS: atom_id res chain seq x y z
N MET A 1 -18.27 46.54 -2.43
CA MET A 1 -17.46 45.52 -1.73
C MET A 1 -17.36 45.98 -0.29
N ALA A 2 -17.64 45.11 0.71
CA ALA A 2 -17.51 45.47 2.13
C ALA A 2 -16.05 45.81 2.48
N ALA A 3 -15.89 46.75 3.46
CA ALA A 3 -14.55 47.11 3.90
C ALA A 3 -13.79 45.91 4.47
N PRO A 4 -12.44 45.84 4.42
CA PRO A 4 -11.68 44.69 4.90
C PRO A 4 -12.01 44.26 6.32
N GLN A 5 -12.21 45.22 7.24
CA GLN A 5 -12.60 44.94 8.63
C GLN A 5 -14.01 44.33 8.78
N ASP A 6 -14.96 44.66 7.91
CA ASP A 6 -16.32 44.06 7.94
C ASP A 6 -16.29 42.61 7.43
N ARG A 7 -15.36 42.30 6.51
CA ARG A 7 -15.17 40.94 6.02
C ARG A 7 -14.56 40.02 7.09
N GLU A 8 -13.62 40.55 7.88
CA GLU A 8 -12.96 39.78 8.95
C GLU A 8 -13.95 39.46 10.08
N LYS A 9 -14.72 40.43 10.53
CA LYS A 9 -15.81 40.22 11.51
C LYS A 9 -16.88 39.23 11.02
N ALA A 10 -17.27 39.32 9.76
CA ALA A 10 -18.23 38.38 9.17
C ALA A 10 -17.66 36.96 9.11
N LEU A 11 -16.35 36.81 8.80
CA LEU A 11 -15.69 35.52 8.81
C LEU A 11 -15.61 34.92 10.22
N GLU A 12 -15.20 35.71 11.23
CA GLU A 12 -15.16 35.26 12.63
C GLU A 12 -16.55 34.82 13.13
N ALA A 13 -17.59 35.57 12.80
CA ALA A 13 -18.96 35.21 13.14
C ALA A 13 -19.38 33.88 12.49
N ALA A 14 -19.02 33.67 11.21
CA ALA A 14 -19.30 32.43 10.50
C ALA A 14 -18.54 31.23 11.10
N LEU A 15 -17.25 31.40 11.40
CA LEU A 15 -16.42 30.37 12.07
C LEU A 15 -17.00 29.99 13.43
N GLY A 16 -17.38 30.99 14.25
CA GLY A 16 -18.01 30.75 15.55
C GLY A 16 -19.38 30.06 15.45
N GLN A 17 -20.13 30.28 14.36
CA GLN A 17 -21.38 29.58 14.11
C GLN A 17 -21.13 28.13 13.67
N ILE A 18 -20.14 27.87 12.82
CA ILE A 18 -19.73 26.54 12.39
C ILE A 18 -19.30 25.71 13.60
N ASP A 19 -18.44 26.25 14.45
CA ASP A 19 -17.95 25.57 15.65
C ASP A 19 -19.10 25.20 16.61
N ARG A 20 -20.11 26.07 16.75
CA ARG A 20 -21.29 25.78 17.58
C ARG A 20 -22.20 24.71 16.98
N GLN A 21 -22.36 24.71 15.65
CA GLN A 21 -23.31 23.81 14.97
C GLN A 21 -22.70 22.43 14.69
N PHE A 22 -21.42 22.36 14.36
CA PHE A 22 -20.74 21.16 13.89
C PHE A 22 -19.64 20.66 14.82
N GLY A 23 -19.30 21.39 15.85
CA GLY A 23 -18.23 21.09 16.81
C GLY A 23 -16.91 21.81 16.47
N LYS A 24 -16.09 22.01 17.51
CA LYS A 24 -14.76 22.62 17.37
C LYS A 24 -13.87 21.77 16.45
N GLY A 25 -13.14 22.42 15.54
CA GLY A 25 -12.30 21.75 14.57
C GLY A 25 -12.97 21.32 13.29
N SER A 26 -14.28 21.65 13.11
CA SER A 26 -15.00 21.39 11.85
C SER A 26 -14.45 22.22 10.68
N ILE A 27 -13.81 23.33 10.98
CA ILE A 27 -13.07 24.16 10.03
C ILE A 27 -11.77 24.63 10.70
N MET A 28 -10.66 24.55 9.95
CA MET A 28 -9.35 24.98 10.43
C MET A 28 -8.56 25.65 9.32
N ARG A 29 -7.58 26.47 9.68
CA ARG A 29 -6.63 27.00 8.70
C ARG A 29 -5.55 25.94 8.45
N LEU A 30 -5.24 25.68 7.19
CA LEU A 30 -4.26 24.66 6.80
C LEU A 30 -2.85 24.89 7.36
N GLY A 31 -2.53 26.11 7.78
CA GLY A 31 -1.25 26.48 8.37
C GLY A 31 -1.18 26.41 9.89
N ASP A 32 -2.31 26.23 10.57
CA ASP A 32 -2.38 26.27 12.04
C ASP A 32 -1.89 24.96 12.70
N GLU A 33 -1.97 23.86 11.99
CA GLU A 33 -1.35 22.59 12.40
C GLU A 33 -0.25 22.23 11.41
N GLY A 34 0.99 22.13 11.90
CA GLY A 34 2.06 21.50 11.14
C GLY A 34 1.56 20.14 10.66
N ARG A 35 1.68 19.83 9.36
CA ARG A 35 1.27 18.52 8.82
C ARG A 35 1.94 17.43 9.65
N ALA A 36 1.14 16.71 10.43
CA ALA A 36 1.62 15.49 11.07
C ALA A 36 2.18 14.57 9.97
N PRO A 37 3.35 13.94 10.19
CA PRO A 37 3.89 12.99 9.24
C PRO A 37 2.86 11.89 9.00
N VAL A 38 2.67 11.53 7.72
CA VAL A 38 1.74 10.47 7.35
C VAL A 38 2.28 9.16 7.89
N GLU A 39 1.53 8.51 8.77
CA GLU A 39 1.86 7.16 9.22
C GLU A 39 1.70 6.18 8.06
N VAL A 40 2.62 5.22 7.97
CA VAL A 40 2.69 4.27 6.87
C VAL A 40 2.91 2.84 7.35
N ILE A 41 2.53 1.88 6.51
CA ILE A 41 2.89 0.47 6.62
C ILE A 41 3.92 0.17 5.52
N PRO A 42 5.16 -0.25 5.86
CA PRO A 42 6.17 -0.62 4.87
C PRO A 42 5.70 -1.76 3.97
N THR A 43 6.04 -1.70 2.70
CA THR A 43 5.62 -2.71 1.71
C THR A 43 6.45 -3.99 1.75
N GLY A 44 7.62 -3.96 2.38
CA GLY A 44 8.61 -5.03 2.30
C GLY A 44 9.63 -4.87 1.17
N SER A 45 9.40 -3.93 0.26
CA SER A 45 10.36 -3.52 -0.77
C SER A 45 10.80 -2.08 -0.53
N VAL A 46 12.09 -1.89 -0.25
CA VAL A 46 12.67 -0.55 -0.07
C VAL A 46 12.47 0.31 -1.32
N ALA A 47 12.65 -0.29 -2.50
CA ALA A 47 12.43 0.40 -3.77
C ALA A 47 10.98 0.91 -3.92
N LEU A 48 9.99 0.10 -3.54
CA LEU A 48 8.59 0.50 -3.60
C LEU A 48 8.26 1.57 -2.54
N ASP A 49 8.79 1.44 -1.32
CA ASP A 49 8.62 2.43 -0.25
C ASP A 49 9.15 3.81 -0.68
N ILE A 50 10.29 3.83 -1.38
CA ILE A 50 10.88 5.03 -1.99
C ILE A 50 9.99 5.58 -3.12
N ALA A 51 9.52 4.73 -4.01
CA ALA A 51 8.65 5.14 -5.11
C ALA A 51 7.32 5.74 -4.64
N LEU A 52 6.81 5.29 -3.50
CA LEU A 52 5.62 5.84 -2.84
C LEU A 52 5.87 7.25 -2.26
N GLY A 53 7.11 7.63 -2.01
CA GLY A 53 7.51 8.97 -1.56
C GLY A 53 7.24 9.29 -0.09
N ILE A 54 6.57 8.39 0.63
CA ILE A 54 6.23 8.52 2.05
C ILE A 54 6.75 7.35 2.89
N GLY A 55 7.45 6.40 2.28
CA GLY A 55 8.07 5.28 2.98
C GLY A 55 7.21 4.03 3.16
N GLY A 56 6.03 3.98 2.56
CA GLY A 56 5.12 2.83 2.63
C GLY A 56 3.70 3.16 2.19
N LEU A 57 2.77 2.28 2.52
CA LEU A 57 1.33 2.47 2.27
C LEU A 57 0.72 3.36 3.35
N PRO A 58 -0.04 4.42 2.98
CA PRO A 58 -0.58 5.37 3.95
C PRO A 58 -1.67 4.74 4.82
N ARG A 59 -1.63 5.00 6.13
CA ARG A 59 -2.71 4.66 7.04
C ARG A 59 -3.95 5.51 6.78
N GLY A 60 -5.11 4.94 7.04
CA GLY A 60 -6.40 5.62 6.87
C GLY A 60 -6.82 5.82 5.42
N ARG A 61 -6.26 5.09 4.47
CA ARG A 61 -6.47 5.29 3.03
C ARG A 61 -6.78 3.99 2.29
N VAL A 62 -7.42 4.17 1.14
CA VAL A 62 -7.66 3.11 0.16
C VAL A 62 -6.47 3.00 -0.78
N VAL A 63 -5.96 1.78 -0.93
CA VAL A 63 -4.91 1.40 -1.88
C VAL A 63 -5.45 0.36 -2.84
N GLU A 64 -5.32 0.58 -4.14
CA GLU A 64 -5.60 -0.43 -5.17
C GLU A 64 -4.28 -1.00 -5.71
N ILE A 65 -4.20 -2.32 -5.73
CA ILE A 65 -3.10 -3.06 -6.34
C ILE A 65 -3.68 -3.89 -7.48
N TYR A 66 -3.25 -3.62 -8.71
CA TYR A 66 -3.78 -4.32 -9.87
C TYR A 66 -2.69 -4.74 -10.85
N GLY A 67 -2.98 -5.70 -11.67
CA GLY A 67 -2.07 -6.24 -12.67
C GLY A 67 -2.56 -7.57 -13.23
N PRO A 68 -1.81 -8.16 -14.17
CA PRO A 68 -2.09 -9.48 -14.70
C PRO A 68 -2.09 -10.55 -13.61
N GLU A 69 -2.60 -11.71 -13.94
CA GLU A 69 -2.47 -12.90 -13.12
C GLU A 69 -0.99 -13.24 -12.87
N SER A 70 -0.69 -13.77 -11.70
CA SER A 70 0.68 -14.16 -11.30
C SER A 70 1.71 -13.02 -11.35
N SER A 71 1.29 -11.77 -11.26
CA SER A 71 2.20 -10.60 -11.24
C SER A 71 2.76 -10.26 -9.86
N GLY A 72 2.28 -10.90 -8.78
CA GLY A 72 2.75 -10.68 -7.41
C GLY A 72 1.85 -9.77 -6.56
N LYS A 73 0.62 -9.49 -6.98
CA LYS A 73 -0.33 -8.64 -6.23
C LYS A 73 -0.57 -9.11 -4.81
N THR A 74 -0.93 -10.37 -4.64
CA THR A 74 -1.18 -11.00 -3.34
C THR A 74 0.08 -11.04 -2.49
N THR A 75 1.24 -11.30 -3.10
CA THR A 75 2.54 -11.29 -2.42
C THR A 75 2.84 -9.93 -1.80
N VAL A 76 2.68 -8.84 -2.54
CA VAL A 76 2.89 -7.48 -2.02
C VAL A 76 1.91 -7.17 -0.88
N ALA A 77 0.64 -7.53 -1.02
CA ALA A 77 -0.36 -7.34 0.03
C ALA A 77 -0.02 -8.15 1.31
N LEU A 78 0.41 -9.40 1.17
CA LEU A 78 0.80 -10.24 2.31
C LEU A 78 2.05 -9.71 3.03
N HIS A 79 3.03 -9.15 2.31
CA HIS A 79 4.17 -8.48 2.94
C HIS A 79 3.73 -7.24 3.74
N ALA A 80 2.79 -6.45 3.23
CA ALA A 80 2.24 -5.32 3.96
C ALA A 80 1.50 -5.79 5.23
N VAL A 81 0.73 -6.87 5.15
CA VAL A 81 0.09 -7.53 6.31
C VAL A 81 1.13 -7.94 7.35
N ALA A 82 2.18 -8.64 6.93
CA ALA A 82 3.26 -9.08 7.80
C ALA A 82 3.95 -7.89 8.51
N ASN A 83 4.19 -6.80 7.79
CA ASN A 83 4.80 -5.60 8.35
C ASN A 83 3.88 -4.87 9.33
N ALA A 84 2.57 -4.83 9.07
CA ALA A 84 1.59 -4.30 10.02
C ALA A 84 1.58 -5.11 11.32
N GLN A 85 1.58 -6.44 11.22
CA GLN A 85 1.63 -7.33 12.38
C GLN A 85 2.94 -7.19 13.17
N LYS A 86 4.10 -7.06 12.51
CA LYS A 86 5.39 -6.82 13.15
C LYS A 86 5.43 -5.52 13.96
N ALA A 87 4.67 -4.52 13.54
CA ALA A 87 4.49 -3.27 14.26
C ALA A 87 3.46 -3.36 15.41
N GLY A 88 2.96 -4.56 15.72
CA GLY A 88 1.95 -4.79 16.76
C GLY A 88 0.51 -4.56 16.29
N GLY A 89 0.29 -4.35 14.99
CA GLY A 89 -1.04 -4.12 14.41
C GLY A 89 -1.83 -5.39 14.17
N ILE A 90 -3.14 -5.23 14.04
CA ILE A 90 -4.09 -6.29 13.74
C ILE A 90 -4.45 -6.24 12.25
N ALA A 91 -4.40 -7.39 11.59
CA ALA A 91 -4.65 -7.54 10.17
C ALA A 91 -5.84 -8.45 9.89
N ALA A 92 -6.58 -8.13 8.84
CA ALA A 92 -7.64 -8.96 8.30
C ALA A 92 -7.46 -9.19 6.79
N PHE A 93 -7.80 -10.37 6.33
CA PHE A 93 -7.75 -10.77 4.93
C PHE A 93 -9.09 -11.34 4.50
N ILE A 94 -9.75 -10.67 3.57
CA ILE A 94 -11.02 -11.09 2.99
C ILE A 94 -10.70 -11.82 1.69
N ASP A 95 -10.68 -13.14 1.74
CA ASP A 95 -10.31 -14.05 0.67
C ASP A 95 -11.54 -14.41 -0.18
N ALA A 96 -11.94 -13.49 -1.06
CA ALA A 96 -13.09 -13.68 -1.95
C ALA A 96 -12.82 -14.68 -3.09
N GLU A 97 -11.56 -14.98 -3.39
CA GLU A 97 -11.18 -16.00 -4.38
C GLU A 97 -11.05 -17.41 -3.77
N HIS A 98 -11.09 -17.53 -2.44
CA HIS A 98 -10.86 -18.79 -1.72
C HIS A 98 -9.51 -19.46 -2.06
N ALA A 99 -8.49 -18.64 -2.24
CA ALA A 99 -7.19 -19.05 -2.77
C ALA A 99 -5.99 -18.69 -1.86
N LEU A 100 -6.23 -18.17 -0.65
CA LEU A 100 -5.18 -17.86 0.30
C LEU A 100 -4.49 -19.15 0.77
N ASP A 101 -3.18 -19.24 0.51
CA ASP A 101 -2.33 -20.31 1.00
C ASP A 101 -1.68 -19.90 2.34
N PRO A 102 -2.06 -20.53 3.46
CA PRO A 102 -1.51 -20.20 4.78
C PRO A 102 0.00 -20.46 4.89
N GLU A 103 0.49 -21.52 4.24
CA GLU A 103 1.92 -21.86 4.27
C GLU A 103 2.75 -20.81 3.53
N TYR A 104 2.25 -20.36 2.40
CA TYR A 104 2.89 -19.26 1.67
C TYR A 104 2.85 -17.97 2.47
N ALA A 105 1.71 -17.60 3.04
CA ALA A 105 1.59 -16.42 3.90
C ALA A 105 2.60 -16.45 5.06
N LYS A 106 2.74 -17.59 5.73
CA LYS A 106 3.70 -17.81 6.81
C LYS A 106 5.15 -17.61 6.35
N LYS A 107 5.50 -18.12 5.17
CA LYS A 107 6.84 -17.94 4.57
C LYS A 107 7.15 -16.46 4.29
N LEU A 108 6.15 -15.66 3.99
CA LEU A 108 6.28 -14.20 3.81
C LEU A 108 6.38 -13.42 5.12
N GLY A 109 6.25 -14.09 6.26
CA GLY A 109 6.36 -13.52 7.59
C GLY A 109 5.01 -13.11 8.22
N VAL A 110 3.89 -13.53 7.63
CA VAL A 110 2.56 -13.33 8.23
C VAL A 110 2.42 -14.24 9.45
N ASP A 111 1.99 -13.68 10.57
CA ASP A 111 1.50 -14.44 11.70
C ASP A 111 0.10 -14.97 11.37
N THR A 112 0.05 -16.23 10.93
CA THR A 112 -1.18 -16.87 10.49
C THR A 112 -2.12 -17.18 11.64
N ASP A 113 -1.62 -17.32 12.88
CA ASP A 113 -2.45 -17.56 14.05
C ASP A 113 -3.19 -16.30 14.50
N ALA A 114 -2.62 -15.13 14.24
CA ALA A 114 -3.20 -13.84 14.56
C ALA A 114 -4.00 -13.20 13.39
N LEU A 115 -3.84 -13.69 12.17
CA LEU A 115 -4.51 -13.15 11.00
C LEU A 115 -6.01 -13.49 11.01
N LEU A 116 -6.86 -12.46 10.94
CA LEU A 116 -8.30 -12.64 10.74
C LEU A 116 -8.57 -12.93 9.26
N VAL A 117 -9.22 -14.05 8.97
CA VAL A 117 -9.57 -14.45 7.60
C VAL A 117 -11.07 -14.60 7.46
N SER A 118 -11.63 -14.05 6.40
CA SER A 118 -13.02 -14.25 5.99
C SER A 118 -13.07 -14.74 4.54
N GLN A 119 -13.94 -15.72 4.28
CA GLN A 119 -14.22 -16.25 2.94
C GLN A 119 -15.70 -16.05 2.64
N PRO A 120 -16.09 -14.85 2.16
CA PRO A 120 -17.49 -14.48 1.95
C PRO A 120 -18.06 -15.16 0.70
N ASP A 121 -19.36 -15.43 0.72
CA ASP A 121 -20.09 -16.00 -0.41
C ASP A 121 -20.54 -14.95 -1.43
N THR A 122 -20.71 -13.70 -1.00
CA THR A 122 -21.21 -12.61 -1.84
C THR A 122 -20.36 -11.35 -1.68
N GLY A 123 -20.40 -10.46 -2.68
CA GLY A 123 -19.73 -9.17 -2.64
C GLY A 123 -20.28 -8.27 -1.52
N GLU A 124 -21.59 -8.31 -1.27
CA GLU A 124 -22.22 -7.58 -0.17
C GLU A 124 -21.66 -8.02 1.18
N GLN A 125 -21.59 -9.33 1.42
CA GLN A 125 -21.04 -9.88 2.67
C GLN A 125 -19.58 -9.47 2.86
N ALA A 126 -18.76 -9.56 1.83
CA ALA A 126 -17.35 -9.15 1.88
C ALA A 126 -17.19 -7.69 2.31
N LEU A 127 -17.95 -6.81 1.68
CA LEU A 127 -17.85 -5.36 1.90
C LEU A 127 -18.49 -4.92 3.23
N GLU A 128 -19.52 -5.61 3.69
CA GLU A 128 -20.10 -5.40 5.03
C GLU A 128 -19.14 -5.83 6.14
N ILE A 129 -18.49 -6.99 6.00
CA ILE A 129 -17.46 -7.45 6.94
C ILE A 129 -16.32 -6.43 7.00
N MET A 130 -15.87 -5.95 5.84
CA MET A 130 -14.83 -4.92 5.77
C MET A 130 -15.26 -3.63 6.48
N ASP A 131 -16.48 -3.14 6.25
CA ASP A 131 -17.01 -1.93 6.88
C ASP A 131 -17.07 -2.07 8.42
N MET A 132 -17.54 -3.21 8.91
CA MET A 132 -17.59 -3.50 10.35
C MET A 132 -16.19 -3.54 10.98
N LEU A 133 -15.23 -4.20 10.33
CA LEU A 133 -13.86 -4.25 10.81
C LEU A 133 -13.21 -2.86 10.87
N ILE A 134 -13.39 -2.05 9.84
CA ILE A 134 -12.85 -0.68 9.79
C ILE A 134 -13.49 0.19 10.89
N ARG A 135 -14.81 0.13 11.05
CA ARG A 135 -15.53 0.93 12.06
C ARG A 135 -15.22 0.53 13.49
N SER A 136 -14.74 -0.68 13.73
CA SER A 136 -14.29 -1.10 15.05
C SER A 136 -13.12 -0.26 15.58
N GLY A 137 -12.32 0.35 14.66
CA GLY A 137 -11.13 1.10 15.00
C GLY A 137 -9.95 0.24 15.49
N ALA A 138 -10.10 -1.10 15.47
CA ALA A 138 -9.10 -2.03 16.00
C ALA A 138 -8.18 -2.61 14.91
N ILE A 139 -8.51 -2.43 13.64
CA ILE A 139 -7.80 -3.04 12.52
C ILE A 139 -6.84 -2.03 11.89
N ASP A 140 -5.58 -2.41 11.73
CA ASP A 140 -4.54 -1.57 11.10
C ASP A 140 -4.51 -1.73 9.58
N ILE A 141 -4.79 -2.93 9.09
CA ILE A 141 -4.82 -3.26 7.67
C ILE A 141 -5.89 -4.29 7.37
N VAL A 142 -6.62 -4.09 6.29
CA VAL A 142 -7.56 -5.06 5.73
C VAL A 142 -7.33 -5.19 4.23
N VAL A 143 -7.28 -6.43 3.74
CA VAL A 143 -7.08 -6.77 2.33
C VAL A 143 -8.32 -7.45 1.80
N ILE A 144 -8.79 -7.05 0.62
CA ILE A 144 -9.75 -7.83 -0.20
C ILE A 144 -8.99 -8.41 -1.40
N ASP A 145 -9.01 -9.72 -1.55
CA ASP A 145 -8.46 -10.44 -2.70
C ASP A 145 -9.53 -11.35 -3.31
N SER A 146 -10.13 -11.01 -4.41
CA SER A 146 -9.95 -9.78 -5.19
C SER A 146 -11.31 -9.13 -5.49
N VAL A 147 -11.28 -7.87 -5.97
CA VAL A 147 -12.49 -7.16 -6.43
C VAL A 147 -13.22 -7.93 -7.52
N ALA A 148 -12.50 -8.62 -8.39
CA ALA A 148 -13.07 -9.42 -9.47
C ALA A 148 -13.98 -10.56 -8.97
N ALA A 149 -13.72 -11.07 -7.76
CA ALA A 149 -14.47 -12.14 -7.13
C ALA A 149 -15.66 -11.66 -6.28
N LEU A 150 -15.86 -10.33 -6.16
CA LEU A 150 -16.99 -9.75 -5.44
C LEU A 150 -18.26 -9.81 -6.29
N VAL A 151 -18.89 -10.97 -6.31
CA VAL A 151 -20.12 -11.19 -7.08
C VAL A 151 -21.32 -10.72 -6.26
N PRO A 152 -22.18 -9.82 -6.81
CA PRO A 152 -23.40 -9.40 -6.14
C PRO A 152 -24.35 -10.58 -5.87
N LYS A 153 -25.02 -10.56 -4.72
CA LYS A 153 -25.96 -11.61 -4.31
C LYS A 153 -27.04 -11.86 -5.36
N ALA A 154 -27.59 -10.81 -5.95
CA ALA A 154 -28.61 -10.90 -6.98
C ALA A 154 -28.13 -11.62 -8.24
N GLU A 155 -26.82 -11.56 -8.55
CA GLU A 155 -26.22 -12.28 -9.66
C GLU A 155 -26.07 -13.78 -9.34
N ILE A 156 -25.75 -14.11 -8.09
CA ILE A 156 -25.62 -15.51 -7.62
C ILE A 156 -26.99 -16.20 -7.59
N GLU A 157 -28.04 -15.49 -7.16
CA GLU A 157 -29.41 -16.00 -7.03
C GLU A 157 -30.20 -15.96 -8.33
N GLY A 158 -29.68 -15.27 -9.37
CA GLY A 158 -30.29 -15.19 -10.70
C GLY A 158 -30.16 -16.47 -11.51
N GLU A 159 -30.94 -16.58 -12.59
CA GLU A 159 -30.85 -17.71 -13.52
C GLU A 159 -29.66 -17.57 -14.45
N MET A 160 -29.18 -18.71 -14.96
CA MET A 160 -28.11 -18.73 -15.97
C MET A 160 -28.56 -17.98 -17.24
N GLY A 161 -27.83 -16.91 -17.58
CA GLY A 161 -28.12 -16.07 -18.74
C GLY A 161 -28.77 -14.72 -18.40
N ASP A 162 -29.15 -14.49 -17.13
CA ASP A 162 -29.63 -13.21 -16.69
C ASP A 162 -28.57 -12.10 -16.83
N SER A 163 -29.01 -10.93 -17.24
CA SER A 163 -28.13 -9.79 -17.41
C SER A 163 -28.09 -8.93 -16.13
N HIS A 164 -26.96 -8.97 -15.44
CA HIS A 164 -26.72 -8.20 -14.21
C HIS A 164 -25.72 -7.04 -14.39
N VAL A 165 -25.79 -6.38 -15.54
CA VAL A 165 -24.86 -5.31 -15.92
C VAL A 165 -24.81 -4.20 -14.86
N GLY A 166 -23.61 -3.92 -14.39
CA GLY A 166 -23.33 -2.78 -13.51
C GLY A 166 -23.64 -2.99 -12.03
N LEU A 167 -24.15 -4.14 -11.60
CA LEU A 167 -24.42 -4.39 -10.17
C LEU A 167 -23.18 -4.33 -9.32
N GLN A 168 -22.08 -4.97 -9.76
CA GLN A 168 -20.81 -4.93 -9.05
C GLN A 168 -20.26 -3.48 -8.93
N ALA A 169 -20.36 -2.69 -9.99
CA ALA A 169 -19.92 -1.29 -9.97
C ALA A 169 -20.74 -0.43 -9.00
N ARG A 170 -22.05 -0.66 -8.90
CA ARG A 170 -22.93 0.01 -7.93
C ARG A 170 -22.57 -0.38 -6.51
N LEU A 171 -22.37 -1.66 -6.25
CA LEU A 171 -21.97 -2.20 -4.97
C LEU A 171 -20.63 -1.60 -4.49
N MET A 172 -19.64 -1.58 -5.37
CA MET A 172 -18.34 -0.95 -5.07
C MET A 172 -18.47 0.55 -4.79
N SER A 173 -19.27 1.27 -5.58
CA SER A 173 -19.50 2.71 -5.36
C SER A 173 -20.16 3.00 -4.01
N GLN A 174 -21.13 2.18 -3.62
CA GLN A 174 -21.83 2.31 -2.33
C GLN A 174 -20.89 2.00 -1.17
N ALA A 175 -20.15 0.90 -1.24
CA ALA A 175 -19.22 0.48 -0.20
C ALA A 175 -18.10 1.51 0.02
N LEU A 176 -17.42 1.94 -1.04
CA LEU A 176 -16.33 2.90 -0.96
C LEU A 176 -16.78 4.25 -0.39
N ARG A 177 -18.00 4.67 -0.69
CA ARG A 177 -18.60 5.88 -0.12
C ARG A 177 -18.81 5.77 1.39
N LYS A 178 -19.21 4.58 1.87
CA LYS A 178 -19.38 4.32 3.30
C LYS A 178 -18.07 4.22 4.05
N ILE A 179 -17.10 3.45 3.52
CA ILE A 179 -15.89 3.10 4.25
C ILE A 179 -14.82 4.21 4.26
N THR A 180 -14.80 5.10 3.24
CA THR A 180 -13.73 6.10 3.11
C THR A 180 -13.67 7.05 4.31
N GLY A 181 -14.81 7.49 4.83
CA GLY A 181 -14.87 8.32 6.04
C GLY A 181 -14.39 7.56 7.28
N ALA A 182 -14.81 6.31 7.44
CA ALA A 182 -14.43 5.46 8.56
C ALA A 182 -12.92 5.12 8.53
N LEU A 183 -12.32 4.91 7.36
CA LEU A 183 -10.88 4.68 7.21
C LEU A 183 -10.04 5.82 7.77
N ASN A 184 -10.40 7.05 7.44
CA ASN A 184 -9.66 8.21 7.91
C ASN A 184 -9.69 8.33 9.45
N SER A 185 -10.84 8.01 10.07
CA SER A 185 -11.00 8.06 11.53
C SER A 185 -10.32 6.89 12.24
N SER A 186 -10.33 5.69 11.65
CA SER A 186 -9.77 4.48 12.26
C SER A 186 -8.26 4.32 12.04
N GLY A 187 -7.68 5.03 11.06
CA GLY A 187 -6.31 4.83 10.67
C GLY A 187 -6.04 3.50 9.94
N THR A 188 -7.09 2.79 9.52
CA THR A 188 -6.98 1.50 8.83
C THR A 188 -6.54 1.69 7.38
N THR A 189 -5.56 0.92 6.92
CA THR A 189 -5.22 0.81 5.49
C THR A 189 -6.07 -0.25 4.84
N ALA A 190 -6.82 0.11 3.80
CA ALA A 190 -7.64 -0.83 3.03
C ALA A 190 -7.00 -1.10 1.67
N ILE A 191 -6.58 -2.35 1.44
CA ILE A 191 -5.99 -2.80 0.18
C ILE A 191 -7.04 -3.56 -0.62
N PHE A 192 -7.28 -3.11 -1.84
CA PHE A 192 -8.11 -3.79 -2.84
C PHE A 192 -7.20 -4.37 -3.92
N ILE A 193 -7.12 -5.68 -4.01
CA ILE A 193 -6.46 -6.37 -5.11
C ILE A 193 -7.46 -6.46 -6.26
N ASN A 194 -7.02 -6.12 -7.47
CA ASN A 194 -7.86 -6.09 -8.64
C ASN A 194 -7.20 -6.77 -9.83
N GLN A 195 -8.02 -7.26 -10.74
CA GLN A 195 -7.58 -7.90 -11.98
C GLN A 195 -7.75 -6.94 -13.16
N LEU A 196 -6.95 -7.14 -14.19
CA LEU A 196 -7.11 -6.48 -15.47
C LEU A 196 -8.07 -7.25 -16.37
N ARG A 197 -8.87 -6.49 -17.11
CA ARG A 197 -9.73 -6.99 -18.19
C ARG A 197 -9.44 -6.17 -19.44
N GLU A 198 -9.58 -6.79 -20.58
CA GLU A 198 -9.47 -6.10 -21.85
C GLU A 198 -10.86 -5.67 -22.35
N LYS A 199 -10.95 -4.43 -22.79
CA LYS A 199 -12.12 -3.90 -23.45
C LYS A 199 -12.06 -4.26 -24.92
N ILE A 200 -13.08 -4.94 -25.42
CA ILE A 200 -13.24 -5.26 -26.83
C ILE A 200 -13.57 -3.97 -27.61
N GLY A 201 -12.93 -3.75 -28.76
CA GLY A 201 -13.25 -2.65 -29.67
C GLY A 201 -12.61 -1.29 -29.33
N VAL A 202 -11.60 -1.24 -28.48
CA VAL A 202 -10.84 -0.02 -28.22
C VAL A 202 -9.73 0.11 -29.27
N PHE A 203 -9.90 1.06 -30.22
CA PHE A 203 -8.93 1.34 -31.28
C PHE A 203 -7.88 2.39 -30.88
N PHE A 204 -8.16 3.19 -29.83
CA PHE A 204 -7.26 4.23 -29.34
C PHE A 204 -7.15 4.18 -27.81
N GLY A 205 -5.93 4.33 -27.28
CA GLY A 205 -5.65 4.26 -25.85
C GLY A 205 -5.41 2.83 -25.36
N SER A 206 -5.31 2.66 -24.03
CA SER A 206 -5.14 1.32 -23.44
C SER A 206 -6.47 0.56 -23.41
N PRO A 207 -6.53 -0.65 -23.96
CA PRO A 207 -7.70 -1.51 -23.85
C PRO A 207 -7.88 -2.05 -22.42
N GLU A 208 -6.83 -2.03 -21.60
CA GLU A 208 -6.86 -2.58 -20.25
C GLU A 208 -7.72 -1.74 -19.30
N THR A 209 -8.52 -2.42 -18.51
CA THR A 209 -9.33 -1.82 -17.44
C THR A 209 -9.40 -2.74 -16.24
N THR A 210 -9.63 -2.17 -15.06
CA THR A 210 -9.85 -2.93 -13.83
C THR A 210 -11.33 -3.27 -13.64
N THR A 211 -11.63 -4.34 -12.91
CA THR A 211 -13.00 -4.75 -12.57
C THR A 211 -13.63 -3.84 -11.51
N GLY A 212 -14.94 -3.94 -11.29
CA GLY A 212 -15.64 -3.19 -10.23
C GLY A 212 -15.98 -1.74 -10.58
N GLY A 213 -15.89 -1.35 -11.85
CA GLY A 213 -16.25 -0.01 -12.33
C GLY A 213 -15.21 1.06 -12.04
N LYS A 214 -15.66 2.33 -11.99
CA LYS A 214 -14.76 3.48 -11.85
C LYS A 214 -14.54 3.96 -10.41
N ALA A 215 -15.37 3.54 -9.46
CA ALA A 215 -15.38 4.09 -8.10
C ALA A 215 -14.01 3.93 -7.40
N LEU A 216 -13.40 2.76 -7.48
CA LEU A 216 -12.12 2.49 -6.85
C LEU A 216 -11.00 3.41 -7.40
N LYS A 217 -11.02 3.74 -8.69
CA LYS A 217 -10.08 4.70 -9.30
C LYS A 217 -10.18 6.09 -8.69
N PHE A 218 -11.36 6.50 -8.25
CA PHE A 218 -11.58 7.81 -7.61
C PHE A 218 -11.23 7.78 -6.12
N TYR A 219 -11.70 6.76 -5.40
CA TYR A 219 -11.53 6.67 -3.94
C TYR A 219 -10.12 6.26 -3.52
N ALA A 220 -9.40 5.47 -4.31
CA ALA A 220 -8.04 5.09 -4.00
C ALA A 220 -7.13 6.33 -3.89
N SER A 221 -6.36 6.40 -2.81
CA SER A 221 -5.29 7.39 -2.64
C SER A 221 -4.03 6.97 -3.36
N ILE A 222 -3.79 5.67 -3.44
CA ILE A 222 -2.66 5.05 -4.15
C ILE A 222 -3.20 3.97 -5.07
N ARG A 223 -2.66 3.91 -6.29
CA ARG A 223 -2.90 2.83 -7.26
C ARG A 223 -1.57 2.33 -7.79
N LEU A 224 -1.36 1.04 -7.68
CA LEU A 224 -0.15 0.32 -8.07
C LEU A 224 -0.46 -0.63 -9.23
N ASP A 225 0.22 -0.43 -10.37
CA ASP A 225 0.23 -1.35 -11.50
C ASP A 225 1.43 -2.28 -11.36
N ILE A 226 1.20 -3.56 -11.14
CA ILE A 226 2.24 -4.57 -10.93
C ILE A 226 2.36 -5.44 -12.18
N ARG A 227 3.59 -5.57 -12.68
CA ARG A 227 3.92 -6.38 -13.86
C ARG A 227 5.16 -7.24 -13.61
N ARG A 228 5.07 -8.51 -13.99
CA ARG A 228 6.25 -9.34 -14.16
C ARG A 228 6.98 -8.92 -15.44
N ILE A 229 8.29 -8.67 -15.35
CA ILE A 229 9.10 -8.24 -16.50
C ILE A 229 10.10 -9.28 -16.93
N GLU A 230 10.56 -10.14 -16.02
CA GLU A 230 11.56 -11.17 -16.30
C GLU A 230 11.38 -12.35 -15.35
N THR A 231 11.68 -13.55 -15.84
CA THR A 231 11.79 -14.74 -14.98
C THR A 231 13.24 -14.90 -14.53
N LEU A 232 13.46 -14.94 -13.23
CA LEU A 232 14.77 -15.18 -12.64
C LEU A 232 15.07 -16.68 -12.66
N LYS A 233 16.30 -17.03 -13.10
CA LYS A 233 16.73 -18.43 -13.20
C LYS A 233 18.05 -18.61 -12.49
N GLU A 234 18.19 -19.77 -11.86
CA GLU A 234 19.44 -20.29 -11.35
C GLU A 234 19.80 -21.55 -12.18
N GLY A 235 20.79 -21.43 -13.04
CA GLY A 235 21.03 -22.42 -14.08
C GLY A 235 19.86 -22.48 -15.07
N THR A 236 19.16 -23.64 -15.10
CA THR A 236 17.97 -23.87 -15.94
C THR A 236 16.65 -23.72 -15.17
N GLU A 237 16.71 -23.66 -13.86
CA GLU A 237 15.54 -23.63 -12.98
C GLU A 237 15.05 -22.19 -12.75
N ALA A 238 13.73 -21.99 -12.82
CA ALA A 238 13.10 -20.72 -12.49
C ALA A 238 12.98 -20.59 -10.98
N VAL A 239 13.60 -19.55 -10.39
CA VAL A 239 13.64 -19.33 -8.94
C VAL A 239 12.81 -18.14 -8.49
N GLY A 240 12.33 -17.32 -9.41
CA GLY A 240 11.54 -16.14 -9.09
C GLY A 240 11.21 -15.29 -10.30
N ASN A 241 10.73 -14.10 -10.03
CA ASN A 241 10.38 -13.11 -11.05
C ASN A 241 10.94 -11.74 -10.69
N ARG A 242 11.47 -11.04 -11.67
CA ARG A 242 11.69 -9.59 -11.61
C ARG A 242 10.35 -8.90 -11.84
N THR A 243 9.97 -8.04 -10.91
CA THR A 243 8.66 -7.39 -10.89
C THR A 243 8.85 -5.88 -10.96
N ARG A 244 8.05 -5.22 -11.77
CA ARG A 244 7.96 -3.76 -11.84
C ARG A 244 6.63 -3.30 -11.27
N VAL A 245 6.67 -2.32 -10.39
CA VAL A 245 5.50 -1.63 -9.86
C VAL A 245 5.55 -0.17 -10.31
N LYS A 246 4.50 0.28 -10.98
CA LYS A 246 4.30 1.68 -11.33
C LYS A 246 3.26 2.30 -10.41
N VAL A 247 3.61 3.40 -9.76
CA VAL A 247 2.68 4.19 -8.94
C VAL A 247 1.88 5.10 -9.87
N VAL A 248 0.73 4.62 -10.36
CA VAL A 248 -0.08 5.34 -11.36
C VAL A 248 -0.96 6.42 -10.78
N LYS A 249 -1.23 6.38 -9.47
CA LYS A 249 -1.92 7.41 -8.71
C LYS A 249 -1.33 7.51 -7.32
N ASN A 250 -1.09 8.72 -6.87
CA ASN A 250 -0.61 8.99 -5.53
C ASN A 250 -1.11 10.36 -5.07
N LYS A 251 -1.95 10.37 -4.02
CA LYS A 251 -2.45 11.62 -3.40
C LYS A 251 -1.53 12.13 -2.29
N MET A 252 -0.52 11.35 -1.90
CA MET A 252 0.35 11.63 -0.76
C MET A 252 1.69 12.23 -1.19
N ALA A 253 2.15 11.91 -2.41
CA ALA A 253 3.41 12.34 -3.01
C ALA A 253 3.29 12.39 -4.54
N PRO A 254 4.27 12.93 -5.29
CA PRO A 254 4.24 12.93 -6.75
C PRO A 254 4.11 11.51 -7.33
N PRO A 255 3.14 11.28 -8.25
CA PRO A 255 2.90 9.97 -8.86
C PRO A 255 3.90 9.64 -9.97
N PHE A 256 3.70 8.48 -10.62
CA PHE A 256 4.38 7.95 -11.80
C PHE A 256 5.82 7.45 -11.57
N LYS A 257 6.28 7.39 -10.33
CA LYS A 257 7.51 6.69 -9.98
C LYS A 257 7.34 5.19 -10.18
N GLN A 258 8.45 4.51 -10.43
CA GLN A 258 8.51 3.06 -10.61
C GLN A 258 9.48 2.45 -9.63
N ALA A 259 9.20 1.22 -9.23
CA ALA A 259 10.09 0.39 -8.44
C ALA A 259 10.23 -0.98 -9.12
N GLU A 260 11.43 -1.53 -9.08
CA GLU A 260 11.70 -2.89 -9.52
C GLU A 260 12.32 -3.67 -8.37
N PHE A 261 11.88 -4.90 -8.21
CA PHE A 261 12.38 -5.81 -7.19
C PHE A 261 12.14 -7.26 -7.60
N ASP A 262 12.85 -8.16 -6.94
CA ASP A 262 12.75 -9.59 -7.18
C ASP A 262 11.74 -10.21 -6.20
N ILE A 263 10.84 -11.04 -6.72
CA ILE A 263 9.98 -11.93 -5.95
C ILE A 263 10.51 -13.34 -6.15
N LEU A 264 11.00 -13.97 -5.08
CA LEU A 264 11.52 -15.32 -5.10
C LEU A 264 10.44 -16.32 -4.72
N TYR A 265 10.40 -17.46 -5.39
CA TYR A 265 9.40 -18.50 -5.11
C TYR A 265 9.58 -19.05 -3.70
N GLY A 266 8.49 -19.12 -2.94
CA GLY A 266 8.48 -19.58 -1.57
C GLY A 266 9.14 -18.65 -0.53
N VAL A 267 9.69 -17.50 -0.95
CA VAL A 267 10.34 -16.52 -0.07
C VAL A 267 9.65 -15.16 -0.12
N GLY A 268 9.12 -14.79 -1.28
CA GLY A 268 8.51 -13.50 -1.54
C GLY A 268 9.50 -12.43 -1.98
N ILE A 269 9.23 -11.16 -1.61
CA ILE A 269 10.08 -10.03 -1.98
C ILE A 269 11.46 -10.19 -1.37
N SER A 270 12.50 -10.13 -2.22
CA SER A 270 13.90 -10.17 -1.78
C SER A 270 14.31 -8.79 -1.25
N ARG A 271 14.30 -8.64 0.08
CA ARG A 271 14.73 -7.40 0.75
C ARG A 271 16.20 -7.12 0.47
N GLU A 272 17.04 -8.11 0.63
CA GLU A 272 18.49 -7.99 0.46
C GLU A 272 18.87 -7.67 -1.00
N GLY A 273 18.19 -8.30 -1.97
CA GLY A 273 18.33 -7.98 -3.38
C GLY A 273 17.97 -6.54 -3.71
N GLY A 274 16.89 -6.04 -3.11
CA GLY A 274 16.47 -4.65 -3.21
C GLY A 274 17.46 -3.67 -2.59
N LEU A 275 18.03 -4.00 -1.43
CA LEU A 275 19.05 -3.18 -0.76
C LEU A 275 20.34 -3.08 -1.61
N ILE A 276 20.74 -4.17 -2.26
CA ILE A 276 21.89 -4.16 -3.17
C ILE A 276 21.61 -3.24 -4.37
N ASP A 277 20.48 -3.39 -5.03
CA ASP A 277 20.11 -2.58 -6.19
C ASP A 277 20.07 -1.08 -5.83
N MET A 278 19.34 -0.73 -4.77
CA MET A 278 19.23 0.65 -4.28
C MET A 278 20.55 1.17 -3.72
N GLY A 279 21.34 0.33 -3.07
CA GLY A 279 22.67 0.67 -2.58
C GLY A 279 23.61 1.05 -3.71
N VAL A 280 23.56 0.32 -4.82
CA VAL A 280 24.35 0.65 -6.03
C VAL A 280 23.85 1.94 -6.68
N GLU A 281 22.52 2.08 -6.86
CA GLU A 281 21.93 3.26 -7.48
C GLU A 281 22.25 4.56 -6.70
N HIS A 282 22.25 4.48 -5.38
CA HIS A 282 22.51 5.63 -4.51
C HIS A 282 23.96 5.77 -4.04
N GLY A 283 24.86 4.91 -4.52
CA GLY A 283 26.31 5.00 -4.31
C GLY A 283 26.79 4.53 -2.93
N PHE A 284 25.99 3.81 -2.17
CA PHE A 284 26.38 3.18 -0.89
C PHE A 284 27.09 1.84 -1.13
N VAL A 285 26.59 1.06 -2.09
CA VAL A 285 27.21 -0.19 -2.52
C VAL A 285 27.94 0.04 -3.84
N ARG A 286 29.18 -0.34 -3.92
CA ARG A 286 29.98 -0.25 -5.14
C ARG A 286 29.93 -1.57 -5.89
N LYS A 287 29.58 -1.50 -7.18
CA LYS A 287 29.68 -2.62 -8.11
C LYS A 287 30.90 -2.45 -9.01
N SER A 288 31.82 -3.41 -8.98
CA SER A 288 33.00 -3.45 -9.87
C SER A 288 33.04 -4.82 -10.55
N GLY A 289 32.71 -4.85 -11.84
CA GLY A 289 32.52 -6.11 -12.55
C GLY A 289 31.39 -6.95 -11.89
N ALA A 290 31.75 -8.16 -11.46
CA ALA A 290 30.83 -9.04 -10.72
C ALA A 290 30.83 -8.81 -9.19
N TRP A 291 31.75 -8.00 -8.66
CA TRP A 291 31.91 -7.81 -7.22
C TRP A 291 31.08 -6.67 -6.68
N TYR A 292 30.48 -6.91 -5.51
CA TYR A 292 29.75 -5.92 -4.71
C TYR A 292 30.53 -5.66 -3.42
N THR A 293 30.72 -4.38 -3.09
CA THR A 293 31.45 -3.93 -1.89
C THR A 293 30.69 -2.83 -1.16
N TYR A 294 30.80 -2.83 0.16
CA TYR A 294 30.26 -1.81 1.03
C TYR A 294 31.34 -1.35 2.00
N GLU A 295 31.63 -0.05 2.04
CA GLU A 295 32.68 0.57 2.88
C GLU A 295 34.07 -0.11 2.81
N GLY A 296 34.37 -0.74 1.68
CA GLY A 296 35.63 -1.47 1.47
C GLY A 296 35.54 -2.98 1.67
N ASP A 297 34.51 -3.46 2.36
CA ASP A 297 34.29 -4.88 2.59
C ASP A 297 33.55 -5.54 1.43
N GLN A 298 33.95 -6.74 1.06
CA GLN A 298 33.33 -7.50 -0.03
C GLN A 298 32.05 -8.16 0.45
N LEU A 299 30.92 -7.82 -0.20
CA LEU A 299 29.64 -8.50 0.03
C LEU A 299 29.55 -9.82 -0.73
N GLY A 300 30.22 -9.93 -1.88
CA GLY A 300 30.26 -11.16 -2.68
C GLY A 300 30.45 -10.93 -4.17
N GLN A 301 30.82 -12.02 -4.85
CA GLN A 301 30.87 -12.08 -6.31
C GLN A 301 29.52 -12.53 -6.86
N GLY A 302 28.90 -11.68 -7.65
CA GLY A 302 27.53 -11.87 -8.13
C GLY A 302 26.48 -11.44 -7.12
N LYS A 303 25.28 -11.08 -7.66
CA LYS A 303 24.18 -10.57 -6.84
C LYS A 303 23.68 -11.59 -5.83
N GLU A 304 23.69 -12.88 -6.18
CA GLU A 304 23.22 -13.96 -5.32
C GLU A 304 24.08 -14.12 -4.06
N ASN A 305 25.41 -14.11 -4.23
CA ASN A 305 26.33 -14.18 -3.08
C ASN A 305 26.21 -12.94 -2.19
N ALA A 306 26.10 -11.76 -2.78
CA ALA A 306 25.89 -10.51 -2.01
C ALA A 306 24.56 -10.53 -1.26
N ARG A 307 23.50 -11.07 -1.87
CA ARG A 307 22.17 -11.26 -1.24
C ARG A 307 22.28 -12.21 -0.04
N SER A 308 22.92 -13.35 -0.20
CA SER A 308 23.15 -14.32 0.87
C SER A 308 23.95 -13.72 2.02
N PHE A 309 25.01 -12.97 1.69
CA PHE A 309 25.82 -12.28 2.70
C PHE A 309 24.99 -11.30 3.54
N LEU A 310 24.16 -10.48 2.91
CA LEU A 310 23.28 -9.54 3.65
C LEU A 310 22.21 -10.26 4.48
N ARG A 311 21.72 -11.39 4.01
CA ARG A 311 20.77 -12.22 4.76
C ARG A 311 21.40 -12.78 6.05
N ASP A 312 22.68 -13.19 5.95
CA ASP A 312 23.43 -13.72 7.09
C ASP A 312 23.97 -12.61 8.01
N ASN A 313 23.93 -11.35 7.54
CA ASN A 313 24.34 -10.16 8.30
C ASN A 313 23.20 -9.12 8.36
N PRO A 314 22.14 -9.37 9.13
CA PRO A 314 20.93 -8.52 9.16
C PRO A 314 21.20 -7.11 9.70
N ASP A 315 22.17 -6.92 10.58
CA ASP A 315 22.54 -5.61 11.12
C ASP A 315 23.15 -4.72 10.01
N LEU A 316 24.00 -5.30 9.16
CA LEU A 316 24.57 -4.60 8.01
C LEU A 316 23.49 -4.25 6.98
N ALA A 317 22.55 -5.18 6.73
CA ALA A 317 21.41 -4.91 5.87
C ALA A 317 20.55 -3.75 6.40
N ALA A 318 20.29 -3.71 7.70
CA ALA A 318 19.55 -2.62 8.34
C ALA A 318 20.31 -1.28 8.28
N GLU A 319 21.63 -1.29 8.42
CA GLU A 319 22.48 -0.09 8.27
C GLU A 319 22.40 0.48 6.86
N ILE A 320 22.54 -0.36 5.84
CA ILE A 320 22.45 0.06 4.44
C ILE A 320 21.05 0.63 4.16
N GLU A 321 20.00 -0.03 4.63
CA GLU A 321 18.62 0.44 4.49
C GLU A 321 18.42 1.82 5.13
N LYS A 322 18.93 2.01 6.34
CA LYS A 322 18.86 3.28 7.08
C LYS A 322 19.55 4.38 6.28
N LYS A 323 20.78 4.17 5.80
CA LYS A 323 21.52 5.16 5.01
C LYS A 323 20.80 5.53 3.72
N ILE A 324 20.20 4.57 3.02
CA ILE A 324 19.40 4.82 1.81
C ILE A 324 18.19 5.71 2.16
N LYS A 325 17.44 5.35 3.19
CA LYS A 325 16.24 6.10 3.62
C LYS A 325 16.58 7.53 4.07
N GLU A 326 17.63 7.70 4.84
CA GLU A 326 18.11 9.02 5.30
C GLU A 326 18.51 9.91 4.12
N LYS A 327 19.29 9.39 3.18
CA LYS A 327 19.68 10.14 1.98
C LYS A 327 18.49 10.63 1.17
N LEU A 328 17.42 9.86 1.16
CA LEU A 328 16.21 10.16 0.39
C LEU A 328 15.15 10.93 1.19
N GLY A 329 15.42 11.21 2.47
CA GLY A 329 14.50 11.91 3.35
C GLY A 329 13.21 11.12 3.62
N ILE A 330 13.27 9.78 3.61
CA ILE A 330 12.15 8.88 3.78
C ILE A 330 12.22 8.23 5.15
N GLY A 331 11.12 8.30 5.90
CA GLY A 331 11.02 7.78 7.26
C GLY A 331 11.03 8.88 8.32
N ALA A 332 10.70 8.53 9.57
CA ALA A 332 10.82 9.45 10.70
C ALA A 332 12.27 9.90 10.82
N LYS A 333 12.51 11.19 10.97
CA LYS A 333 13.81 11.73 11.39
C LYS A 333 14.03 11.25 12.83
N LEU A 334 14.75 10.16 12.99
CA LEU A 334 15.04 9.57 14.32
C LEU A 334 15.98 10.40 15.16
N ASP A 335 16.55 11.49 14.62
CA ASP A 335 17.50 12.38 15.29
C ASP A 335 17.08 13.86 15.33
N ALA A 336 15.77 14.17 15.26
CA ALA A 336 15.32 15.48 15.71
C ALA A 336 15.37 15.44 17.25
N PRO A 337 16.20 16.31 17.93
CA PRO A 337 16.13 16.44 19.38
C PRO A 337 14.67 16.76 19.71
N ALA A 338 14.10 16.04 20.69
CA ALA A 338 12.80 16.38 21.24
C ALA A 338 12.88 17.85 21.64
N GLU A 339 12.11 18.71 20.97
CA GLU A 339 11.94 20.09 21.44
C GLU A 339 11.33 19.98 22.84
N VAL A 340 12.20 20.20 23.81
CA VAL A 340 11.81 20.33 25.22
C VAL A 340 10.83 21.47 25.29
N GLY A 341 9.59 21.14 25.59
CA GLY A 341 8.48 22.05 25.65
C GLY A 341 8.86 23.37 26.34
N ALA A 342 8.63 24.46 25.63
CA ALA A 342 8.66 25.79 26.21
C ALA A 342 7.67 25.80 27.38
N LYS A 343 8.18 26.02 28.58
CA LYS A 343 7.40 26.31 29.77
C LYS A 343 6.49 27.48 29.47
N VAL A 344 5.20 27.27 29.55
CA VAL A 344 4.23 28.34 29.69
C VAL A 344 4.33 28.80 31.12
N ASP A 345 5.00 29.92 31.35
CA ASP A 345 4.87 30.67 32.60
C ASP A 345 3.52 31.43 32.57
N PHE A 346 2.84 31.42 33.70
CA PHE A 346 1.49 31.85 34.02
C PHE A 346 1.07 33.24 33.51
#